data_2ef386f0cf7000dbedff248a3311faf5
#
_entry.id   2ef386f0cf7000dbedff248a3311faf5
#
_cell.length_a   1.000
_cell.length_b   1.000
_cell.length_c   1.000
_cell.angle_alpha   90.00
_cell.angle_beta   90.00
_cell.angle_gamma   90.00
#
_symmetry.space_group_name_H-M   'P 1'
#
loop_
_entity.id
_entity.type
_entity.pdbx_description
1 polymer ?
#
loop_
_entity_poly.entity_id
_entity_poly.type
_entity_poly.pdbx_seq_one_letter_code
_entity_poly.pdbx_strand_id
1 'polypeptide(L)'
;MKFEILVNDVDNSISDYQTAITFAGTQLLEKGYITAEYIDACLEREKSYPTGLMMANGQGIAIPHADYTLVNVNSISIVRFANDVTFGQMEDADLTVDCSIMF
;
A
#
# COMPACT_ATOMS: atom_id res chain seq x y z
N MET A 1 -14.87 13.51 -10.35
CA MET A 1 -14.71 12.10 -9.97
C MET A 1 -14.76 11.97 -8.46
N LYS A 2 -15.47 10.98 -7.96
CA LYS A 2 -15.61 10.77 -6.52
C LYS A 2 -14.74 9.60 -6.08
N PHE A 3 -13.97 9.80 -4.99
CA PHE A 3 -13.18 8.76 -4.37
C PHE A 3 -13.70 8.47 -2.97
N GLU A 4 -13.73 7.20 -2.61
CA GLU A 4 -13.93 6.78 -1.23
C GLU A 4 -12.55 6.70 -0.57
N ILE A 5 -12.41 7.24 0.63
CA ILE A 5 -11.12 7.29 1.33
C ILE A 5 -11.26 6.65 2.69
N LEU A 6 -10.40 5.67 2.98
CA LEU A 6 -10.29 5.06 4.30
C LEU A 6 -8.94 5.46 4.90
N VAL A 7 -8.94 5.80 6.19
CA VAL A 7 -7.71 6.19 6.89
C VAL A 7 -7.58 5.34 8.15
N ASN A 8 -6.42 4.72 8.32
CA ASN A 8 -6.13 3.90 9.50
C ASN A 8 -4.76 4.24 10.05
N ASP A 9 -4.70 4.42 11.37
CA ASP A 9 -3.44 4.43 12.12
C ASP A 9 -3.25 3.03 12.67
N VAL A 10 -2.11 2.40 12.38
CA VAL A 10 -1.85 1.03 12.82
C VAL A 10 -0.71 1.01 13.84
N ASP A 11 -0.72 -0.01 14.67
CA ASP A 11 0.32 -0.20 15.68
C ASP A 11 1.52 -0.95 15.12
N ASN A 12 2.49 -1.28 15.99
CA ASN A 12 3.74 -1.93 15.58
C ASN A 12 3.58 -3.41 15.24
N SER A 13 2.37 -3.97 15.27
CA SER A 13 2.12 -5.33 14.77
C SER A 13 2.22 -5.40 13.25
N ILE A 14 2.07 -4.26 12.56
CA ILE A 14 2.30 -4.15 11.11
C ILE A 14 3.75 -3.74 10.92
N SER A 15 4.61 -4.69 10.60
CA SER A 15 6.06 -4.46 10.51
C SER A 15 6.69 -4.83 9.17
N ASP A 16 5.95 -5.44 8.25
CA ASP A 16 6.43 -5.76 6.91
C ASP A 16 5.41 -5.32 5.86
N TYR A 17 5.89 -5.18 4.60
CA TYR A 17 5.04 -4.65 3.54
C TYR A 17 3.92 -5.61 3.16
N GLN A 18 4.13 -6.91 3.28
CA GLN A 18 3.10 -7.90 2.95
C GLN A 18 1.90 -7.75 3.89
N THR A 19 2.16 -7.67 5.18
CA THR A 19 1.12 -7.46 6.18
C THR A 19 0.43 -6.11 5.99
N ALA A 20 1.19 -5.06 5.67
CA ALA A 20 0.65 -3.73 5.42
C ALA A 20 -0.32 -3.72 4.23
N ILE A 21 0.09 -4.30 3.10
CA ILE A 21 -0.76 -4.38 1.91
C ILE A 21 -2.02 -5.21 2.19
N THR A 22 -1.86 -6.34 2.88
CA THR A 22 -2.99 -7.21 3.22
C THR A 22 -3.96 -6.50 4.14
N PHE A 23 -3.47 -5.76 5.13
CA PHE A 23 -4.33 -4.98 6.03
C PHE A 23 -5.13 -3.94 5.27
N ALA A 24 -4.47 -3.11 4.47
CA ALA A 24 -5.14 -2.06 3.70
C ALA A 24 -6.15 -2.65 2.71
N GLY A 25 -5.76 -3.71 2.02
CA GLY A 25 -6.64 -4.39 1.07
C GLY A 25 -7.86 -5.00 1.75
N THR A 26 -7.70 -5.57 2.94
CA THR A 26 -8.82 -6.14 3.70
C THR A 26 -9.84 -5.07 4.07
N GLN A 27 -9.39 -3.87 4.45
CA GLN A 27 -10.28 -2.75 4.74
C GLN A 27 -11.11 -2.37 3.51
N LEU A 28 -10.49 -2.31 2.33
CA LEU A 28 -11.20 -2.01 1.08
C LEU A 28 -12.14 -3.15 0.68
N LEU A 29 -11.71 -4.40 0.86
CA LEU A 29 -12.51 -5.57 0.53
C LEU A 29 -13.79 -5.65 1.38
N GLU A 30 -13.68 -5.36 2.66
CA GLU A 30 -14.83 -5.36 3.58
C GLU A 30 -15.88 -4.33 3.17
N LYS A 31 -15.46 -3.24 2.52
CA LYS A 31 -16.38 -2.23 1.98
C LYS A 31 -16.93 -2.59 0.60
N GLY A 32 -16.43 -3.67 -0.01
CA GLY A 32 -16.84 -4.06 -1.35
C GLY A 32 -16.21 -3.21 -2.46
N TYR A 33 -15.16 -2.44 -2.15
CA TYR A 33 -14.54 -1.52 -3.10
C TYR A 33 -13.58 -2.22 -4.06
N ILE A 34 -13.04 -3.36 -3.66
CA ILE A 34 -12.13 -4.17 -4.49
C ILE A 34 -12.56 -5.63 -4.46
N THR A 35 -12.03 -6.42 -5.39
CA THR A 35 -12.12 -7.87 -5.35
C THR A 35 -11.00 -8.45 -4.49
N ALA A 36 -11.15 -9.69 -4.01
CA ALA A 36 -10.10 -10.36 -3.23
C ALA A 36 -8.82 -10.52 -4.06
N GLU A 37 -8.94 -10.74 -5.35
CA GLU A 37 -7.79 -10.89 -6.27
C GLU A 37 -6.93 -9.64 -6.34
N TYR A 38 -7.47 -8.46 -6.03
CA TYR A 38 -6.69 -7.23 -6.04
C TYR A 38 -5.57 -7.25 -5.00
N ILE A 39 -5.83 -7.83 -3.82
CA ILE A 39 -4.81 -7.93 -2.76
C ILE A 39 -3.65 -8.79 -3.25
N ASP A 40 -3.95 -9.97 -3.80
CA ASP A 40 -2.92 -10.88 -4.31
C ASP A 40 -2.16 -10.24 -5.46
N ALA A 41 -2.85 -9.52 -6.34
CA ALA A 41 -2.23 -8.81 -7.46
C ALA A 41 -1.28 -7.72 -6.98
N CYS A 42 -1.64 -6.96 -5.94
CA CYS A 42 -0.77 -5.96 -5.33
C CYS A 42 0.48 -6.59 -4.74
N LEU A 43 0.33 -7.69 -4.00
CA LEU A 43 1.45 -8.41 -3.41
C LEU A 43 2.41 -8.94 -4.48
N GLU A 44 1.87 -9.51 -5.55
CA GLU A 44 2.68 -10.04 -6.64
C GLU A 44 3.40 -8.94 -7.40
N ARG A 45 2.69 -7.82 -7.69
CA ARG A 45 3.28 -6.69 -8.39
C ARG A 45 4.41 -6.05 -7.58
N GLU A 46 4.25 -5.94 -6.26
CA GLU A 46 5.23 -5.30 -5.40
C GLU A 46 6.59 -6.02 -5.44
N LYS A 47 6.61 -7.32 -5.67
CA LYS A 47 7.85 -8.10 -5.79
C LYS A 47 8.70 -7.67 -6.98
N SER A 48 8.07 -7.40 -8.11
CA SER A 48 8.76 -7.07 -9.37
C SER A 48 8.83 -5.56 -9.62
N TYR A 49 7.82 -4.84 -9.19
CA TYR A 49 7.66 -3.39 -9.41
C TYR A 49 7.32 -2.71 -8.09
N PRO A 50 8.30 -2.59 -7.19
CA PRO A 50 8.04 -2.00 -5.87
C PRO A 50 7.64 -0.53 -5.99
N THR A 51 6.96 -0.02 -4.98
CA THR A 51 6.31 1.30 -5.03
C THR A 51 6.80 2.27 -3.96
N GLY A 52 7.88 1.95 -3.25
CA GLY A 52 8.43 2.85 -2.25
C GLY A 52 9.09 4.07 -2.88
N LEU A 53 8.80 5.24 -2.34
CA LEU A 53 9.32 6.52 -2.81
C LEU A 53 9.86 7.33 -1.64
N MET A 54 11.02 7.98 -1.84
CA MET A 54 11.54 8.95 -0.88
C MET A 54 11.14 10.35 -1.34
N MET A 55 10.40 11.05 -0.50
CA MET A 55 9.96 12.41 -0.80
C MET A 55 11.08 13.41 -0.50
N ALA A 56 10.98 14.61 -1.07
CA ALA A 56 11.99 15.65 -0.92
C ALA A 56 12.24 16.05 0.54
N ASN A 57 11.21 15.91 1.41
CA ASN A 57 11.33 16.20 2.84
C ASN A 57 11.94 15.07 3.65
N GLY A 58 12.38 13.98 3.00
CA GLY A 58 12.96 12.82 3.66
C GLY A 58 11.96 11.79 4.13
N GLN A 59 10.66 11.99 3.90
CA GLN A 59 9.62 11.02 4.26
C GLN A 59 9.52 9.94 3.20
N GLY A 60 9.54 8.67 3.61
CA GLY A 60 9.27 7.54 2.73
C GLY A 60 7.77 7.27 2.65
N ILE A 61 7.27 7.04 1.45
CA ILE A 61 5.89 6.64 1.21
C ILE A 61 5.85 5.44 0.27
N ALA A 62 4.76 4.69 0.29
CA ALA A 62 4.53 3.58 -0.65
C ALA A 62 3.15 3.71 -1.26
N ILE A 63 3.02 3.28 -2.53
CA ILE A 63 1.76 3.35 -3.27
C ILE A 63 1.46 2.02 -3.97
N PRO A 64 1.33 0.92 -3.22
CA PRO A 64 1.02 -0.38 -3.84
C PRO A 64 -0.28 -0.29 -4.63
N HIS A 65 -0.28 -0.88 -5.81
CA HIS A 65 -1.47 -0.89 -6.67
C HIS A 65 -1.41 -2.07 -7.65
N ALA A 66 -2.52 -2.31 -8.34
CA ALA A 66 -2.63 -3.36 -9.33
C ALA A 66 -3.63 -2.94 -10.40
N ASP A 67 -4.03 -3.90 -11.26
CA ASP A 67 -4.89 -3.64 -12.40
C ASP A 67 -6.27 -3.11 -11.95
N TYR A 68 -6.72 -2.01 -12.56
CA TYR A 68 -8.00 -1.38 -12.24
C TYR A 68 -9.21 -2.30 -12.51
N THR A 69 -9.07 -3.30 -13.35
CA THR A 69 -10.16 -4.23 -13.66
C THR A 69 -10.59 -5.05 -12.44
N LEU A 70 -9.73 -5.09 -11.40
CA LEU A 70 -10.02 -5.77 -10.14
C LEU A 70 -10.65 -4.85 -9.08
N VAL A 71 -10.97 -3.61 -9.46
CA VAL A 71 -11.49 -2.57 -8.58
C VAL A 71 -12.96 -2.31 -8.92
N ASN A 72 -13.81 -2.24 -7.90
CA ASN A 72 -15.24 -1.97 -8.06
C ASN A 72 -15.57 -0.49 -7.90
N VAL A 73 -14.86 0.21 -7.01
CA VAL A 73 -15.11 1.61 -6.67
C VAL A 73 -13.78 2.33 -6.56
N ASN A 74 -13.69 3.51 -7.15
CA ASN A 74 -12.50 4.37 -7.00
C ASN A 74 -12.30 4.69 -5.52
N SER A 75 -11.20 4.20 -4.94
CA SER A 75 -10.97 4.32 -3.51
C SER A 75 -9.48 4.36 -3.20
N ILE A 76 -9.16 4.90 -2.03
CA ILE A 76 -7.79 4.96 -1.52
C ILE A 76 -7.84 4.53 -0.05
N SER A 77 -6.96 3.59 0.31
CA SER A 77 -6.74 3.22 1.70
C SER A 77 -5.43 3.86 2.16
N ILE A 78 -5.50 4.75 3.12
CA ILE A 78 -4.35 5.43 3.68
C ILE A 78 -4.01 4.75 5.01
N VAL A 79 -2.77 4.26 5.14
CA VAL A 79 -2.32 3.61 6.36
C VAL A 79 -1.09 4.35 6.89
N ARG A 80 -1.18 4.85 8.12
CA ARG A 80 -0.04 5.48 8.81
C ARG A 80 0.54 4.47 9.79
N PHE A 81 1.85 4.27 9.70
CA PHE A 81 2.55 3.25 10.48
C PHE A 81 3.07 3.84 11.79
N ALA A 82 2.95 3.06 12.89
CA ALA A 82 3.57 3.43 14.17
C ALA A 82 5.09 3.40 14.08
N ASN A 83 5.63 2.41 13.37
CA ASN A 83 7.05 2.30 13.04
C ASN A 83 7.16 2.14 11.53
N ASP A 84 8.21 2.70 10.95
CA ASP A 84 8.42 2.64 9.51
C ASP A 84 8.41 1.20 9.00
N VAL A 85 7.84 1.01 7.81
CA VAL A 85 7.80 -0.28 7.12
C VAL A 85 8.67 -0.18 5.87
N THR A 86 9.53 -1.16 5.67
CA THR A 86 10.48 -1.17 4.56
C THR A 86 9.81 -1.69 3.29
N PHE A 87 9.92 -0.91 2.22
CA PHE A 87 9.47 -1.28 0.87
C PHE A 87 10.66 -1.22 -0.08
N GLY A 88 10.60 -1.96 -1.19
CA GLY A 88 11.53 -1.74 -2.29
C GLY A 88 11.29 -0.37 -2.92
N GLN A 89 12.32 0.21 -3.52
CA GLN A 89 12.21 1.51 -4.19
C GLN A 89 11.65 1.38 -5.59
N MET A 90 10.78 2.29 -5.96
CA MET A 90 10.20 2.32 -7.32
C MET A 90 11.26 2.54 -8.39
N GLU A 91 12.27 3.35 -8.08
CA GLU A 91 13.33 3.69 -9.05
C GLU A 91 14.35 2.57 -9.21
N ASP A 92 14.59 1.79 -8.15
CA ASP A 92 15.58 0.71 -8.15
C ASP A 92 15.15 -0.37 -7.18
N ALA A 93 14.70 -1.50 -7.71
CA ALA A 93 14.16 -2.61 -6.92
C ALA A 93 15.22 -3.26 -6.01
N ASP A 94 16.50 -3.06 -6.27
CA ASP A 94 17.60 -3.57 -5.43
C ASP A 94 17.82 -2.70 -4.19
N LEU A 95 17.20 -1.52 -4.13
CA LEU A 95 17.27 -0.62 -2.99
C LEU A 95 15.97 -0.63 -2.21
N THR A 96 16.01 -0.15 -0.97
CA THR A 96 14.84 -0.08 -0.11
C THR A 96 14.63 1.34 0.40
N VAL A 97 13.42 1.60 0.90
CA VAL A 97 13.06 2.84 1.57
C VAL A 97 12.15 2.51 2.74
N ASP A 98 12.39 3.17 3.88
CA ASP A 98 11.55 3.03 5.07
C ASP A 98 10.39 4.02 4.96
N CYS A 99 9.18 3.50 4.96
CA CYS A 99 7.98 4.28 4.72
C CYS A 99 7.19 4.49 6.00
N SER A 100 6.75 5.73 6.22
CA SER A 100 5.91 6.08 7.37
C SER A 100 4.43 6.00 7.03
N ILE A 101 4.09 6.01 5.73
CA ILE A 101 2.70 6.01 5.27
C ILE A 101 2.60 5.25 3.95
N MET A 102 1.45 4.61 3.75
CA MET A 102 1.13 3.87 2.52
C MET A 102 -0.24 4.31 2.02
N PHE A 103 -0.35 4.43 0.71
CA PHE A 103 -1.62 4.77 0.04
C PHE A 103 -2.15 3.61 -0.78
#